data_c56f83179d50a405f1aca4f61add703b
#
_entry.id   c56f83179d50a405f1aca4f61add703b
#
_cell.length_a   1.000
_cell.length_b   1.000
_cell.length_c   1.000
_cell.angle_alpha   90.00
_cell.angle_beta   90.00
_cell.angle_gamma   90.00
#
_symmetry.space_group_name_H-M   'P 1'
#
loop_
_entity.id
_entity.type
_entity.pdbx_description
1 polymer ?
#
loop_
_entity_poly.entity_id
_entity_poly.type
_entity_poly.pdbx_seq_one_letter_code
_entity_poly.pdbx_strand_id
1 'polypeptide(L)'
;SEKMRQKKLLLSIAVMCLLLPVIQVRGTETEKRESTGQEPDYILGREMTQEEEKEAIELTKYYNEMSVTLLEEEPVESAYTDDGSAVMTLLPTSYDSRTEQVITEIKNQYPYGSCWAFSAIGGLEASVLKGGILTYDSTDLSEYHLAYYTMFPVTDPIGGTQGDQTVYLLSGNEAYLNSGGNVDIAYHRLANWQGAVDERIAPYTEAGSSTLPATVESAFEHDSVHLQNAMVYNTSTDAEYMKLSIMEYGAVCISYYSGENYYNPSTAAQYCPVDTGTNHAVMVVGWDDEYKKENFKDMPAVDGAWLVKNSWGENWGDQGYFWLSYADQSIGNNAYVLQGDDANNYDHNYQYDNTILDRYYIYETDSLKIANIFETQANPDGGEALEAVSLYNRSANTDYSIQIYSGIQNMNNPESGQALLENPVKGNMASAGYYTIELDETI
;
A
#
# COMPACT_ATOMS: atom_id res chain seq x y z
N SER A 1 41.25 -3.28 -11.31
CA SER A 1 40.81 -2.33 -10.29
C SER A 1 39.41 -2.77 -9.84
N GLU A 2 39.36 -3.49 -8.74
CA GLU A 2 38.12 -3.79 -8.05
C GLU A 2 37.53 -2.46 -7.56
N LYS A 3 36.37 -2.09 -8.09
CA LYS A 3 35.55 -1.06 -7.50
C LYS A 3 35.05 -1.66 -6.19
N MET A 4 35.53 -1.16 -5.06
CA MET A 4 34.89 -1.39 -3.77
C MET A 4 33.44 -0.91 -3.91
N ARG A 5 32.51 -1.83 -3.88
CA ARG A 5 31.08 -1.51 -3.67
C ARG A 5 30.98 -1.01 -2.23
N GLN A 6 30.78 0.27 -2.06
CA GLN A 6 30.29 0.79 -0.78
C GLN A 6 28.91 0.23 -0.56
N LYS A 7 28.66 -0.38 0.57
CA LYS A 7 27.33 -0.80 0.97
C LYS A 7 26.50 0.45 1.27
N LYS A 8 25.34 0.53 0.63
CA LYS A 8 24.39 1.63 0.81
C LYS A 8 23.38 1.23 1.87
N LEU A 9 23.08 2.16 2.75
CA LEU A 9 22.21 1.96 3.93
C LEU A 9 20.95 2.80 3.76
N LEU A 10 19.80 2.18 3.94
CA LEU A 10 18.54 2.86 4.24
C LEU A 10 18.31 2.85 5.74
N LEU A 11 18.12 4.01 6.33
CA LEU A 11 17.89 4.15 7.75
C LEU A 11 16.48 4.70 7.96
N SER A 12 15.56 3.87 8.43
CA SER A 12 14.28 4.33 8.93
C SER A 12 14.48 4.96 10.29
N ILE A 13 14.74 6.26 10.30
CA ILE A 13 14.86 7.03 11.53
C ILE A 13 13.57 7.81 11.68
N ALA A 14 12.90 7.68 12.80
CA ALA A 14 11.94 8.68 13.21
C ALA A 14 12.72 9.95 13.53
N VAL A 15 12.59 10.91 12.68
CA VAL A 15 13.38 12.10 12.64
C VAL A 15 12.58 13.26 13.18
N MET A 16 13.28 14.26 13.65
CA MET A 16 12.73 15.50 14.12
C MET A 16 11.93 16.23 13.04
N CYS A 17 10.64 15.93 12.94
CA CYS A 17 9.72 16.65 12.08
C CYS A 17 9.13 17.85 12.81
N LEU A 18 9.24 19.03 12.20
CA LEU A 18 8.50 20.21 12.58
C LEU A 18 7.19 20.20 11.80
N LEU A 19 6.07 19.87 12.45
CA LEU A 19 4.75 19.89 11.85
C LEU A 19 4.12 21.28 12.07
N LEU A 20 3.65 21.91 11.04
CA LEU A 20 2.85 23.13 11.10
C LEU A 20 1.35 22.77 11.25
N PRO A 21 0.46 23.69 11.65
CA PRO A 21 -0.73 23.37 12.42
C PRO A 21 -1.68 22.39 11.74
N VAL A 22 -2.00 21.35 12.48
CA VAL A 22 -3.05 20.39 12.12
C VAL A 22 -4.40 20.93 12.59
N ILE A 23 -5.35 20.99 11.69
CA ILE A 23 -6.75 21.25 12.02
C ILE A 23 -7.28 20.05 12.80
N GLN A 24 -7.96 20.32 13.91
CA GLN A 24 -8.51 19.31 14.82
C GLN A 24 -9.39 18.30 14.09
N VAL A 25 -8.95 17.08 14.01
CA VAL A 25 -9.84 15.93 13.85
C VAL A 25 -9.96 15.26 15.23
N ARG A 26 -11.15 15.25 15.79
CA ARG A 26 -11.42 14.53 17.03
C ARG A 26 -11.24 13.04 16.76
N GLY A 27 -10.15 12.50 17.22
CA GLY A 27 -9.97 11.05 17.33
C GLY A 27 -11.01 10.50 18.30
N THR A 28 -11.86 9.61 17.84
CA THR A 28 -12.58 8.74 18.73
C THR A 28 -11.58 7.70 19.23
N GLU A 29 -11.38 7.59 20.54
CA GLU A 29 -10.77 6.41 21.14
C GLU A 29 -11.52 5.19 20.61
N THR A 30 -10.87 4.41 19.77
CA THR A 30 -11.38 3.09 19.43
C THR A 30 -11.23 2.23 20.67
N GLU A 31 -12.30 2.14 21.45
CA GLU A 31 -12.40 1.10 22.47
C GLU A 31 -12.16 -0.24 21.77
N LYS A 32 -11.22 -1.04 22.32
CA LYS A 32 -11.08 -2.44 21.94
C LYS A 32 -12.46 -3.09 22.12
N ARG A 33 -13.19 -3.27 21.01
CA ARG A 33 -14.34 -4.14 21.03
C ARG A 33 -13.82 -5.56 21.17
N GLU A 34 -14.19 -6.23 22.23
CA GLU A 34 -14.00 -7.67 22.36
C GLU A 34 -14.58 -8.34 21.12
N SER A 35 -13.78 -9.14 20.44
CA SER A 35 -14.18 -9.88 19.26
C SER A 35 -15.42 -10.70 19.57
N THR A 36 -16.53 -10.40 18.96
CA THR A 36 -17.76 -11.17 19.06
C THR A 36 -17.79 -12.33 18.08
N GLY A 37 -16.67 -12.65 17.44
CA GLY A 37 -16.44 -13.90 16.76
C GLY A 37 -17.20 -14.11 15.47
N GLN A 38 -17.18 -13.16 14.53
CA GLN A 38 -17.73 -13.38 13.18
C GLN A 38 -16.99 -12.58 12.10
N GLU A 39 -16.87 -13.08 10.91
CA GLU A 39 -15.88 -12.70 9.90
C GLU A 39 -16.41 -12.00 8.64
N PRO A 40 -15.59 -11.21 7.92
CA PRO A 40 -16.03 -10.34 6.83
C PRO A 40 -16.17 -11.01 5.44
N ASP A 41 -16.85 -10.34 4.56
CA ASP A 41 -17.24 -10.76 3.22
C ASP A 41 -16.14 -10.83 2.19
N TYR A 42 -16.14 -11.92 1.42
CA TYR A 42 -15.40 -11.99 0.17
C TYR A 42 -16.33 -12.13 -1.01
N ILE A 43 -16.18 -11.28 -1.99
CA ILE A 43 -16.68 -11.56 -3.31
C ILE A 43 -15.51 -12.11 -4.12
N LEU A 44 -15.61 -13.39 -4.37
CA LEU A 44 -14.78 -14.07 -5.33
C LEU A 44 -15.33 -13.74 -6.71
N GLY A 45 -14.54 -13.13 -7.53
CA GLY A 45 -15.05 -12.66 -8.76
C GLY A 45 -14.89 -13.60 -9.92
N ARG A 46 -15.68 -14.55 -9.97
CA ARG A 46 -16.11 -15.31 -11.13
C ARG A 46 -17.55 -15.65 -10.94
N GLU A 47 -18.25 -16.01 -12.00
CA GLU A 47 -19.55 -16.66 -11.81
C GLU A 47 -19.36 -17.87 -10.90
N MET A 48 -19.87 -17.77 -9.69
CA MET A 48 -19.86 -18.85 -8.72
C MET A 48 -20.86 -19.91 -9.16
N THR A 49 -20.54 -21.15 -8.90
CA THR A 49 -21.55 -22.20 -8.90
C THR A 49 -22.52 -21.94 -7.75
N GLN A 50 -23.76 -22.44 -7.84
CA GLN A 50 -24.76 -22.26 -6.77
C GLN A 50 -24.31 -22.77 -5.39
N GLU A 51 -23.38 -23.70 -5.34
CA GLU A 51 -22.82 -24.26 -4.10
C GLU A 51 -21.75 -23.34 -3.52
N GLU A 52 -20.90 -22.77 -4.36
CA GLU A 52 -19.92 -21.76 -4.00
C GLU A 52 -20.58 -20.44 -3.59
N GLU A 53 -21.66 -20.05 -4.27
CA GLU A 53 -22.48 -18.90 -3.88
C GLU A 53 -23.08 -19.07 -2.48
N LYS A 54 -23.53 -20.28 -2.16
CA LYS A 54 -24.06 -20.61 -0.84
C LYS A 54 -22.95 -20.64 0.22
N GLU A 55 -21.80 -21.22 -0.08
CA GLU A 55 -20.63 -21.19 0.80
C GLU A 55 -20.11 -19.77 1.00
N ALA A 56 -20.07 -18.96 -0.07
CA ALA A 56 -19.71 -17.56 0.01
C ALA A 56 -20.69 -16.76 0.86
N ILE A 57 -21.99 -17.01 0.76
CA ILE A 57 -23.02 -16.37 1.60
C ILE A 57 -22.89 -16.80 3.06
N GLU A 58 -22.58 -18.06 3.34
CA GLU A 58 -22.34 -18.54 4.71
C GLU A 58 -21.03 -17.99 5.26
N LEU A 59 -19.99 -17.94 4.45
CA LEU A 59 -18.71 -17.34 4.77
C LEU A 59 -18.86 -15.83 4.99
N THR A 60 -19.57 -15.17 4.09
CA THR A 60 -20.02 -13.78 4.16
C THR A 60 -20.67 -13.45 5.49
N LYS A 61 -21.58 -14.28 5.91
CA LYS A 61 -22.29 -14.12 7.17
C LYS A 61 -21.39 -14.31 8.38
N TYR A 62 -20.50 -15.30 8.31
CA TYR A 62 -19.50 -15.60 9.30
C TYR A 62 -18.51 -14.42 9.44
N TYR A 63 -18.07 -13.84 8.34
CA TYR A 63 -17.14 -12.72 8.32
C TYR A 63 -17.77 -11.38 8.73
N ASN A 64 -19.01 -11.10 8.35
CA ASN A 64 -19.74 -9.89 8.80
C ASN A 64 -20.02 -9.85 10.30
N GLU A 65 -20.05 -10.99 10.93
CA GLU A 65 -20.28 -11.08 12.35
C GLU A 65 -18.97 -11.11 13.15
N MET A 66 -17.82 -11.43 12.56
CA MET A 66 -16.51 -11.30 13.19
C MET A 66 -15.99 -9.87 13.15
N SER A 67 -16.80 -8.84 12.88
CA SER A 67 -16.34 -7.46 12.78
C SER A 67 -14.85 -7.29 13.17
N VAL A 68 -13.97 -7.97 12.45
CA VAL A 68 -12.64 -7.51 12.31
C VAL A 68 -12.84 -6.27 11.47
N THR A 69 -13.08 -5.19 12.16
CA THR A 69 -12.75 -3.89 11.66
C THR A 69 -11.26 -3.96 11.45
N LEU A 70 -10.84 -4.59 10.37
CA LEU A 70 -9.59 -4.24 9.75
C LEU A 70 -9.81 -2.77 9.45
N LEU A 71 -9.39 -1.97 10.42
CA LEU A 71 -9.39 -0.54 10.48
C LEU A 71 -10.25 0.05 9.35
N GLU A 72 -11.47 0.48 9.66
CA GLU A 72 -12.14 1.44 8.79
C GLU A 72 -11.05 2.45 8.49
N GLU A 73 -10.65 2.52 7.23
CA GLU A 73 -9.59 3.42 6.80
C GLU A 73 -10.12 4.81 7.05
N GLU A 74 -9.65 5.42 8.14
CA GLU A 74 -9.96 6.82 8.38
C GLU A 74 -9.46 7.62 7.18
N PRO A 75 -10.28 8.48 6.59
CA PRO A 75 -9.88 9.25 5.42
C PRO A 75 -8.64 10.08 5.77
N VAL A 76 -7.65 10.07 4.88
CA VAL A 76 -6.53 11.00 4.99
C VAL A 76 -6.98 12.41 4.64
N GLU A 77 -6.24 13.41 5.09
CA GLU A 77 -6.45 14.80 4.67
C GLU A 77 -6.25 14.94 3.16
N SER A 78 -7.05 15.81 2.53
CA SER A 78 -6.89 16.12 1.11
C SER A 78 -5.50 16.67 0.82
N ALA A 79 -4.87 16.18 -0.24
CA ALA A 79 -3.65 16.76 -0.77
C ALA A 79 -3.87 18.13 -1.44
N TYR A 80 -5.12 18.52 -1.62
CA TYR A 80 -5.50 19.80 -2.23
C TYR A 80 -5.24 20.96 -1.25
N THR A 81 -4.43 21.94 -1.67
CA THR A 81 -4.22 23.17 -0.88
C THR A 81 -5.13 24.27 -1.39
N ASP A 82 -5.76 24.99 -0.46
CA ASP A 82 -6.69 26.11 -0.73
C ASP A 82 -6.00 27.34 -1.37
N ASP A 83 -4.68 27.33 -1.51
CA ASP A 83 -3.90 28.49 -2.02
C ASP A 83 -3.84 28.61 -3.54
N GLY A 84 -4.52 27.72 -4.26
CA GLY A 84 -4.63 27.77 -5.72
C GLY A 84 -3.32 27.55 -6.48
N SER A 85 -2.26 27.12 -5.80
CA SER A 85 -0.95 26.85 -6.42
C SER A 85 -0.86 25.46 -7.07
N ALA A 86 -1.96 24.71 -7.10
CA ALA A 86 -2.04 23.50 -7.91
C ALA A 86 -1.74 23.92 -9.37
N VAL A 87 -0.61 23.47 -9.88
CA VAL A 87 -0.35 23.49 -11.32
C VAL A 87 -1.49 22.70 -11.95
N MET A 88 -2.50 23.39 -12.46
CA MET A 88 -3.57 22.77 -13.24
C MET A 88 -2.93 22.23 -14.51
N THR A 89 -2.31 21.07 -14.40
CA THR A 89 -1.96 20.28 -15.56
C THR A 89 -3.28 19.95 -16.23
N LEU A 90 -3.40 20.31 -17.50
CA LEU A 90 -4.59 20.00 -18.27
C LEU A 90 -4.65 18.48 -18.44
N LEU A 91 -5.40 17.79 -17.58
CA LEU A 91 -5.60 16.36 -17.64
C LEU A 91 -6.35 16.01 -18.93
N PRO A 92 -5.97 14.93 -19.64
CA PRO A 92 -6.76 14.45 -20.78
C PRO A 92 -8.13 13.97 -20.29
N THR A 93 -9.13 14.02 -21.17
CA THR A 93 -10.49 13.52 -20.88
C THR A 93 -10.54 11.99 -20.71
N SER A 94 -9.54 11.29 -21.20
CA SER A 94 -9.39 9.85 -20.99
C SER A 94 -7.91 9.45 -21.00
N TYR A 95 -7.60 8.40 -20.29
CA TYR A 95 -6.26 7.81 -20.23
C TYR A 95 -6.33 6.32 -19.95
N ASP A 96 -5.39 5.55 -20.49
CA ASP A 96 -5.34 4.11 -20.33
C ASP A 96 -3.87 3.64 -20.27
N SER A 97 -3.41 3.28 -19.09
CA SER A 97 -2.04 2.80 -18.83
C SER A 97 -1.70 1.51 -19.58
N ARG A 98 -2.70 0.72 -19.99
CA ARG A 98 -2.48 -0.50 -20.78
C ARG A 98 -1.80 -0.22 -22.11
N THR A 99 -2.04 0.96 -22.68
CA THR A 99 -1.45 1.38 -23.95
C THR A 99 0.06 1.63 -23.89
N GLU A 100 0.60 1.74 -22.68
CA GLU A 100 2.03 2.01 -22.44
C GLU A 100 2.82 0.75 -22.06
N GLN A 101 2.18 -0.41 -22.02
CA GLN A 101 2.78 -1.68 -21.57
C GLN A 101 3.34 -1.62 -20.14
N VAL A 102 2.66 -0.89 -19.25
CA VAL A 102 3.03 -0.78 -17.83
C VAL A 102 2.06 -1.53 -16.92
N ILE A 103 1.06 -2.19 -17.48
CA ILE A 103 0.10 -3.02 -16.75
C ILE A 103 0.34 -4.48 -17.11
N THR A 104 0.73 -5.28 -16.12
CA THR A 104 0.96 -6.71 -16.24
C THR A 104 -0.30 -7.49 -16.60
N GLU A 105 -0.16 -8.75 -16.96
CA GLU A 105 -1.29 -9.64 -17.32
C GLU A 105 -2.33 -9.73 -16.19
N ILE A 106 -3.55 -10.14 -16.56
CA ILE A 106 -4.62 -10.38 -15.60
C ILE A 106 -4.34 -11.63 -14.80
N LYS A 107 -4.29 -11.48 -13.48
CA LYS A 107 -4.12 -12.58 -12.53
C LYS A 107 -5.45 -13.04 -11.94
N ASN A 108 -5.46 -14.15 -11.22
CA ASN A 108 -6.66 -14.72 -10.60
C ASN A 108 -6.41 -15.10 -9.14
N GLN A 109 -7.02 -14.36 -8.22
CA GLN A 109 -6.93 -14.61 -6.78
C GLN A 109 -7.67 -15.86 -6.29
N TYR A 110 -8.53 -16.45 -7.13
CA TYR A 110 -9.33 -17.60 -6.72
C TYR A 110 -8.44 -18.74 -6.20
N PRO A 111 -8.79 -19.39 -5.08
CA PRO A 111 -10.08 -19.31 -4.35
C PRO A 111 -10.08 -18.40 -3.11
N TYR A 112 -9.14 -17.50 -2.96
CA TYR A 112 -8.89 -16.80 -1.69
C TYR A 112 -9.33 -15.32 -1.69
N GLY A 113 -9.56 -14.80 -0.48
CA GLY A 113 -9.88 -13.40 -0.21
C GLY A 113 -8.66 -12.47 -0.13
N SER A 114 -7.73 -12.62 -1.07
CA SER A 114 -6.43 -11.92 -1.11
C SER A 114 -6.38 -10.75 -2.09
N CYS A 115 -7.52 -10.20 -2.47
CA CYS A 115 -7.62 -9.09 -3.42
C CYS A 115 -6.70 -7.89 -3.08
N TRP A 116 -6.53 -7.60 -1.80
CA TRP A 116 -5.66 -6.56 -1.31
C TRP A 116 -4.19 -6.76 -1.69
N ALA A 117 -3.71 -8.01 -1.66
CA ALA A 117 -2.35 -8.35 -2.09
C ALA A 117 -2.20 -8.19 -3.60
N PHE A 118 -3.21 -8.62 -4.40
CA PHE A 118 -3.22 -8.43 -5.85
C PHE A 118 -3.26 -6.96 -6.24
N SER A 119 -4.04 -6.16 -5.54
CA SER A 119 -4.09 -4.71 -5.77
C SER A 119 -2.73 -4.07 -5.46
N ALA A 120 -2.13 -4.36 -4.31
CA ALA A 120 -0.85 -3.78 -3.89
C ALA A 120 0.30 -4.21 -4.81
N ILE A 121 0.44 -5.52 -5.07
CA ILE A 121 1.47 -6.05 -5.97
C ILE A 121 1.31 -5.49 -7.37
N GLY A 122 0.10 -5.50 -7.92
CA GLY A 122 -0.13 -4.93 -9.24
C GLY A 122 0.16 -3.43 -9.34
N GLY A 123 -0.13 -2.65 -8.28
CA GLY A 123 0.26 -1.24 -8.19
C GLY A 123 1.78 -1.05 -8.18
N LEU A 124 2.48 -1.91 -7.44
CA LEU A 124 3.94 -1.91 -7.40
C LEU A 124 4.55 -2.31 -8.76
N GLU A 125 4.03 -3.37 -9.40
CA GLU A 125 4.42 -3.79 -10.77
C GLU A 125 4.26 -2.64 -11.77
N ALA A 126 3.12 -1.96 -11.76
CA ALA A 126 2.86 -0.83 -12.64
C ALA A 126 3.91 0.29 -12.46
N SER A 127 4.26 0.62 -11.22
CA SER A 127 5.21 1.68 -10.92
C SER A 127 6.63 1.35 -11.37
N VAL A 128 7.11 0.12 -11.16
CA VAL A 128 8.46 -0.28 -11.57
C VAL A 128 8.58 -0.43 -13.08
N LEU A 129 7.49 -0.80 -13.76
CA LEU A 129 7.43 -0.78 -15.23
C LEU A 129 7.44 0.66 -15.75
N LYS A 130 6.64 1.54 -15.16
CA LYS A 130 6.58 2.96 -15.55
C LYS A 130 7.90 3.68 -15.31
N GLY A 131 8.58 3.36 -14.22
CA GLY A 131 9.91 3.87 -13.88
C GLY A 131 11.05 3.23 -14.66
N GLY A 132 10.78 2.18 -15.44
CA GLY A 132 11.81 1.45 -16.19
C GLY A 132 12.79 0.67 -15.31
N ILE A 133 12.40 0.36 -14.08
CA ILE A 133 13.19 -0.44 -13.12
C ILE A 133 13.22 -1.90 -13.58
N LEU A 134 12.06 -2.43 -13.96
CA LEU A 134 11.90 -3.76 -14.55
C LEU A 134 11.35 -3.66 -15.98
N THR A 135 11.42 -4.76 -16.71
CA THR A 135 10.81 -4.87 -18.04
C THR A 135 9.52 -5.69 -17.99
N TYR A 136 8.61 -5.45 -18.93
CA TYR A 136 7.32 -6.12 -18.97
C TYR A 136 7.44 -7.66 -18.91
N ASP A 137 8.35 -8.23 -19.71
CA ASP A 137 8.56 -9.69 -19.80
C ASP A 137 9.19 -10.30 -18.53
N SER A 138 9.73 -9.48 -17.64
CA SER A 138 10.39 -9.92 -16.40
C SER A 138 9.63 -9.54 -15.13
N THR A 139 8.47 -8.92 -15.26
CA THR A 139 7.70 -8.41 -14.11
C THR A 139 6.50 -9.30 -13.84
N ASP A 140 6.63 -10.12 -12.82
CA ASP A 140 5.56 -10.93 -12.23
C ASP A 140 5.93 -11.13 -10.76
N LEU A 141 5.37 -10.32 -9.87
CA LEU A 141 5.66 -10.32 -8.44
C LEU A 141 4.63 -11.15 -7.66
N SER A 142 5.06 -11.75 -6.57
CA SER A 142 4.27 -12.70 -5.79
C SER A 142 3.30 -12.05 -4.81
N GLU A 143 2.02 -12.22 -5.03
CA GLU A 143 0.97 -11.91 -4.06
C GLU A 143 0.96 -12.88 -2.88
N TYR A 144 1.34 -14.13 -3.14
CA TYR A 144 1.40 -15.16 -2.10
C TYR A 144 2.45 -14.83 -1.05
N HIS A 145 3.65 -14.41 -1.46
CA HIS A 145 4.70 -13.97 -0.54
C HIS A 145 4.24 -12.81 0.34
N LEU A 146 3.68 -11.77 -0.27
CA LEU A 146 3.15 -10.63 0.46
C LEU A 146 2.06 -11.05 1.47
N ALA A 147 1.08 -11.84 1.03
CA ALA A 147 -0.01 -12.29 1.90
C ALA A 147 0.50 -13.16 3.06
N TYR A 148 1.45 -14.05 2.78
CA TYR A 148 2.04 -14.91 3.81
C TYR A 148 2.76 -14.09 4.88
N TYR A 149 3.72 -13.26 4.50
CA TYR A 149 4.53 -12.50 5.46
C TYR A 149 3.80 -11.31 6.08
N THR A 150 2.68 -10.90 5.56
CA THR A 150 1.78 -9.99 6.27
C THR A 150 1.18 -10.65 7.52
N MET A 151 0.94 -11.94 7.47
CA MET A 151 0.26 -12.70 8.53
C MET A 151 1.21 -13.51 9.42
N PHE A 152 2.39 -13.88 8.92
CA PHE A 152 3.37 -14.66 9.67
C PHE A 152 4.60 -13.82 10.00
N PRO A 153 4.98 -13.76 11.30
CA PRO A 153 6.11 -12.97 11.72
C PRO A 153 7.43 -13.61 11.33
N VAL A 154 8.37 -12.77 11.01
CA VAL A 154 9.79 -13.15 10.91
C VAL A 154 10.60 -12.10 11.65
N THR A 155 11.60 -12.53 12.39
CA THR A 155 12.52 -11.57 13.04
C THR A 155 13.40 -10.95 11.98
N ASP A 156 13.44 -9.61 11.94
CA ASP A 156 14.33 -8.84 11.08
C ASP A 156 15.79 -9.31 11.26
N PRO A 157 16.52 -9.59 10.16
CA PRO A 157 17.91 -10.06 10.22
C PRO A 157 18.84 -9.06 10.86
N ILE A 158 18.50 -7.77 10.88
CA ILE A 158 19.30 -6.71 11.49
C ILE A 158 19.01 -6.58 12.97
N GLY A 159 17.95 -7.22 13.48
CA GLY A 159 17.61 -7.26 14.90
C GLY A 159 16.91 -6.00 15.42
N GLY A 160 16.47 -5.12 14.54
CA GLY A 160 15.75 -3.89 14.90
C GLY A 160 14.31 -4.15 15.29
N THR A 161 13.70 -5.15 14.70
CA THR A 161 12.29 -5.45 14.90
C THR A 161 12.05 -6.91 15.16
N GLN A 162 11.08 -7.20 15.97
CA GLN A 162 10.47 -8.53 16.01
C GLN A 162 9.27 -8.44 15.07
N GLY A 163 9.34 -9.16 13.97
CA GLY A 163 8.32 -9.12 12.94
C GLY A 163 6.93 -9.06 13.54
N ASP A 164 6.18 -8.04 13.15
CA ASP A 164 4.88 -7.80 13.72
C ASP A 164 3.87 -8.81 13.22
N GLN A 165 3.00 -9.20 14.09
CA GLN A 165 1.98 -10.16 13.77
C GLN A 165 0.66 -9.43 13.66
N THR A 166 0.10 -9.41 12.47
CA THR A 166 -1.34 -9.34 12.38
C THR A 166 -1.86 -10.73 12.65
N VAL A 167 -2.06 -11.08 13.87
CA VAL A 167 -2.55 -12.42 14.16
C VAL A 167 -4.05 -12.43 14.15
N TYR A 168 -4.61 -12.69 12.99
CA TYR A 168 -5.91 -13.33 12.92
C TYR A 168 -5.70 -14.76 12.46
N LEU A 169 -5.22 -15.59 13.35
CA LEU A 169 -5.16 -17.03 13.11
C LEU A 169 -6.57 -17.58 13.14
N LEU A 170 -7.20 -17.56 12.00
CA LEU A 170 -8.33 -18.42 11.74
C LEU A 170 -7.85 -19.86 11.74
N SER A 171 -8.67 -20.75 12.20
CA SER A 171 -8.34 -22.16 12.29
C SER A 171 -8.27 -22.84 10.91
N GLY A 172 -7.10 -23.02 10.37
CA GLY A 172 -6.86 -23.72 9.12
C GLY A 172 -5.61 -23.20 8.40
N ASN A 173 -4.98 -24.03 7.58
CA ASN A 173 -3.75 -23.68 6.88
C ASN A 173 -3.93 -22.52 5.87
N GLU A 174 -5.13 -22.29 5.39
CA GLU A 174 -5.47 -21.28 4.39
C GLU A 174 -6.12 -20.02 4.99
N ALA A 175 -6.32 -20.01 6.31
CA ALA A 175 -7.08 -18.98 7.00
C ALA A 175 -6.52 -17.56 6.77
N TYR A 176 -5.19 -17.43 6.70
CA TYR A 176 -4.55 -16.14 6.47
C TYR A 176 -4.86 -15.55 5.07
N LEU A 177 -5.04 -16.38 4.05
CA LEU A 177 -5.42 -15.94 2.71
C LEU A 177 -6.87 -15.46 2.63
N ASN A 178 -7.70 -15.87 3.58
CA ASN A 178 -9.11 -15.53 3.69
C ASN A 178 -9.40 -14.55 4.83
N SER A 179 -8.40 -14.07 5.57
CA SER A 179 -8.60 -13.11 6.64
C SER A 179 -8.93 -11.70 6.15
N GLY A 180 -8.85 -11.48 4.83
CA GLY A 180 -8.92 -10.14 4.27
C GLY A 180 -7.66 -9.34 4.55
N GLY A 181 -7.69 -8.08 4.18
CA GLY A 181 -6.62 -7.11 4.34
C GLY A 181 -6.95 -5.85 3.57
N ASN A 182 -6.03 -4.93 3.52
CA ASN A 182 -6.13 -3.72 2.73
C ASN A 182 -4.75 -3.32 2.18
N VAL A 183 -4.71 -2.32 1.33
CA VAL A 183 -3.46 -1.85 0.74
C VAL A 183 -2.58 -1.15 1.79
N ASP A 184 -3.18 -0.58 2.83
CA ASP A 184 -2.44 0.05 3.94
C ASP A 184 -1.53 -0.97 4.65
N ILE A 185 -2.07 -2.13 5.00
CA ILE A 185 -1.29 -3.23 5.59
C ILE A 185 -0.20 -3.71 4.63
N ALA A 186 -0.53 -3.80 3.33
CA ALA A 186 0.40 -4.28 2.32
C ALA A 186 1.62 -3.37 2.20
N TYR A 187 1.43 -2.06 2.07
CA TYR A 187 2.59 -1.18 1.88
C TYR A 187 3.45 -1.04 3.14
N HIS A 188 2.86 -1.14 4.34
CA HIS A 188 3.66 -1.20 5.56
C HIS A 188 4.57 -2.44 5.58
N ARG A 189 4.06 -3.59 5.10
CA ARG A 189 4.89 -4.79 4.99
C ARG A 189 6.00 -4.64 3.95
N LEU A 190 5.67 -4.08 2.81
CA LEU A 190 6.66 -3.80 1.76
C LEU A 190 7.71 -2.77 2.20
N ALA A 191 7.33 -1.79 3.03
CA ALA A 191 8.26 -0.82 3.62
C ALA A 191 9.30 -1.48 4.55
N ASN A 192 8.98 -2.63 5.11
CA ASN A 192 9.90 -3.44 5.93
C ASN A 192 10.82 -4.34 5.10
N TRP A 193 10.73 -4.27 3.78
CA TRP A 193 11.47 -5.14 2.86
C TRP A 193 11.19 -6.64 3.03
N GLN A 194 9.97 -6.99 3.40
CA GLN A 194 9.47 -8.35 3.31
C GLN A 194 8.78 -8.55 1.95
N GLY A 195 9.57 -8.59 0.90
CA GLY A 195 9.15 -8.56 -0.50
C GLY A 195 9.32 -7.14 -1.09
N ALA A 196 8.99 -6.98 -2.37
CA ALA A 196 8.32 -7.96 -3.22
C ALA A 196 9.31 -8.90 -3.93
N VAL A 197 8.97 -10.17 -3.97
CA VAL A 197 9.75 -11.19 -4.67
C VAL A 197 9.09 -11.56 -6.01
N ASP A 198 9.88 -12.15 -6.90
CA ASP A 198 9.37 -12.73 -8.15
C ASP A 198 8.38 -13.89 -7.86
N GLU A 199 7.32 -14.02 -8.66
CA GLU A 199 6.29 -15.06 -8.54
C GLU A 199 6.89 -16.46 -8.51
N ARG A 200 8.02 -16.70 -9.20
CA ARG A 200 8.71 -17.99 -9.21
C ARG A 200 9.27 -18.41 -7.86
N ILE A 201 9.49 -17.46 -6.94
CA ILE A 201 9.98 -17.73 -5.58
C ILE A 201 8.85 -18.24 -4.69
N ALA A 202 7.66 -17.68 -4.84
CA ALA A 202 6.47 -18.07 -4.08
C ALA A 202 5.22 -18.04 -5.00
N PRO A 203 5.07 -19.07 -5.85
CA PRO A 203 3.98 -19.10 -6.83
C PRO A 203 2.62 -19.12 -6.16
N TYR A 204 1.70 -18.27 -6.65
CA TYR A 204 0.33 -18.21 -6.11
C TYR A 204 -0.42 -19.54 -6.23
N THR A 205 -0.05 -20.38 -7.19
CA THR A 205 -0.58 -21.75 -7.33
C THR A 205 -0.25 -22.65 -6.13
N GLU A 206 0.73 -22.28 -5.32
CA GLU A 206 1.11 -22.95 -4.07
C GLU A 206 0.50 -22.30 -2.83
N ALA A 207 -0.26 -21.22 -3.00
CA ALA A 207 -0.93 -20.54 -1.90
C ALA A 207 -1.86 -21.51 -1.16
N GLY A 208 -1.87 -21.42 0.18
CA GLY A 208 -2.62 -22.35 1.03
C GLY A 208 -1.95 -23.70 1.29
N SER A 209 -0.93 -24.09 0.52
CA SER A 209 -0.19 -25.34 0.76
C SER A 209 0.75 -25.29 1.97
N SER A 210 0.81 -24.19 2.67
CA SER A 210 1.50 -23.99 3.96
C SER A 210 3.02 -24.06 3.97
N THR A 211 3.71 -23.81 2.87
CA THR A 211 5.10 -24.18 2.78
C THR A 211 6.11 -23.07 2.55
N LEU A 212 5.73 -21.81 2.60
CA LEU A 212 6.74 -20.77 2.81
C LEU A 212 7.26 -20.93 4.25
N PRO A 213 8.53 -21.29 4.46
CA PRO A 213 9.06 -21.35 5.81
C PRO A 213 9.17 -19.92 6.34
N ALA A 214 8.71 -19.67 7.58
CA ALA A 214 8.87 -18.40 8.25
C ALA A 214 10.35 -18.20 8.66
N THR A 215 11.23 -18.10 7.68
CA THR A 215 12.67 -17.88 7.85
C THR A 215 13.07 -16.51 7.29
N VAL A 216 14.17 -16.00 7.80
CA VAL A 216 14.77 -14.73 7.34
C VAL A 216 15.05 -14.78 5.84
N GLU A 217 15.65 -15.86 5.34
CA GLU A 217 15.95 -16.05 3.92
C GLU A 217 14.69 -15.94 3.05
N SER A 218 13.61 -16.61 3.46
CA SER A 218 12.37 -16.62 2.69
C SER A 218 11.66 -15.25 2.71
N ALA A 219 11.89 -14.44 3.74
CA ALA A 219 11.22 -13.16 3.92
C ALA A 219 11.97 -11.97 3.29
N PHE A 220 13.31 -12.00 3.29
CA PHE A 220 14.15 -10.82 3.00
C PHE A 220 15.23 -11.02 1.94
N GLU A 221 15.59 -12.24 1.54
CA GLU A 221 16.80 -12.45 0.73
C GLU A 221 16.55 -12.57 -0.78
N HIS A 222 15.30 -12.58 -1.22
CA HIS A 222 14.93 -12.82 -2.62
C HIS A 222 14.18 -11.65 -3.25
N ASP A 223 14.24 -10.49 -2.65
CA ASP A 223 13.49 -9.32 -3.11
C ASP A 223 13.99 -8.86 -4.48
N SER A 224 13.03 -8.63 -5.37
CA SER A 224 13.26 -8.08 -6.70
C SER A 224 13.03 -6.56 -6.71
N VAL A 225 12.13 -6.11 -5.83
CA VAL A 225 11.69 -4.72 -5.72
C VAL A 225 11.51 -4.38 -4.25
N HIS A 226 11.97 -3.21 -3.84
CA HIS A 226 11.63 -2.61 -2.56
C HIS A 226 10.65 -1.46 -2.75
N LEU A 227 9.79 -1.23 -1.77
CA LEU A 227 8.94 -0.06 -1.73
C LEU A 227 9.79 1.17 -1.43
N GLN A 228 9.73 2.17 -2.32
CA GLN A 228 10.40 3.46 -2.15
C GLN A 228 9.47 4.48 -1.51
N ASN A 229 8.25 4.61 -2.05
CA ASN A 229 7.25 5.52 -1.52
C ASN A 229 5.85 4.88 -1.62
N ALA A 230 4.97 5.29 -0.72
CA ALA A 230 3.54 5.07 -0.83
C ALA A 230 2.81 6.39 -0.58
N MET A 231 2.14 6.93 -1.61
CA MET A 231 1.31 8.12 -1.47
C MET A 231 -0.14 7.70 -1.22
N VAL A 232 -0.79 8.39 -0.30
CA VAL A 232 -2.19 8.12 0.06
C VAL A 232 -3.02 9.36 -0.18
N TYR A 233 -4.09 9.21 -0.95
CA TYR A 233 -5.00 10.28 -1.33
C TYR A 233 -6.41 10.02 -0.81
N ASN A 234 -7.14 11.08 -0.50
CA ASN A 234 -8.56 10.99 -0.19
C ASN A 234 -9.38 10.86 -1.48
N THR A 235 -10.08 9.74 -1.64
CA THR A 235 -10.82 9.43 -2.88
C THR A 235 -11.93 10.43 -3.20
N SER A 236 -12.50 11.07 -2.19
CA SER A 236 -13.60 12.02 -2.37
C SER A 236 -13.17 13.43 -2.79
N THR A 237 -11.90 13.78 -2.56
CA THR A 237 -11.37 15.13 -2.80
C THR A 237 -10.21 15.18 -3.77
N ASP A 238 -9.44 14.09 -3.91
CA ASP A 238 -8.14 14.09 -4.58
C ASP A 238 -8.16 13.35 -5.94
N ALA A 239 -9.32 13.31 -6.62
CA ALA A 239 -9.48 12.59 -7.90
C ALA A 239 -8.48 13.06 -8.99
N GLU A 240 -8.12 14.35 -9.01
CA GLU A 240 -7.13 14.89 -9.95
C GLU A 240 -5.71 14.38 -9.64
N TYR A 241 -5.35 14.29 -8.37
CA TYR A 241 -4.08 13.68 -7.95
C TYR A 241 -4.02 12.19 -8.25
N MET A 242 -5.15 11.47 -8.12
CA MET A 242 -5.26 10.08 -8.56
C MET A 242 -4.99 9.96 -10.06
N LYS A 243 -5.59 10.82 -10.90
CA LYS A 243 -5.36 10.84 -12.35
C LYS A 243 -3.89 11.13 -12.69
N LEU A 244 -3.28 12.13 -12.04
CA LEU A 244 -1.85 12.43 -12.20
C LEU A 244 -0.99 11.24 -11.82
N SER A 245 -1.29 10.58 -10.71
CA SER A 245 -0.55 9.40 -10.25
C SER A 245 -0.70 8.21 -11.19
N ILE A 246 -1.86 8.00 -11.80
CA ILE A 246 -2.03 6.96 -12.83
C ILE A 246 -1.12 7.26 -14.02
N MET A 247 -1.02 8.52 -14.44
CA MET A 247 -0.13 8.90 -15.54
C MET A 247 1.36 8.76 -15.17
N GLU A 248 1.73 9.00 -13.93
CA GLU A 248 3.12 9.00 -13.47
C GLU A 248 3.60 7.61 -13.04
N TYR A 249 2.75 6.85 -12.35
CA TYR A 249 3.11 5.55 -11.74
C TYR A 249 2.38 4.36 -12.36
N GLY A 250 1.48 4.59 -13.30
CA GLY A 250 0.76 3.55 -14.04
C GLY A 250 -0.55 3.11 -13.40
N ALA A 251 -0.70 3.16 -12.08
CA ALA A 251 -1.92 2.71 -11.40
C ALA A 251 -2.11 3.35 -10.02
N VAL A 252 -3.36 3.32 -9.55
CA VAL A 252 -3.75 3.68 -8.18
C VAL A 252 -4.61 2.56 -7.60
N CYS A 253 -4.28 2.10 -6.40
CA CYS A 253 -5.04 1.06 -5.70
C CYS A 253 -6.20 1.68 -4.92
N ILE A 254 -7.38 1.10 -5.03
CA ILE A 254 -8.58 1.51 -4.29
C ILE A 254 -9.33 0.29 -3.76
N SER A 255 -10.25 0.53 -2.84
CA SER A 255 -11.26 -0.44 -2.44
C SER A 255 -12.67 0.05 -2.80
N TYR A 256 -13.59 -0.87 -3.00
CA TYR A 256 -15.00 -0.57 -3.26
C TYR A 256 -15.88 -1.75 -2.85
N TYR A 257 -17.19 -1.58 -2.88
CA TYR A 257 -18.12 -2.71 -2.68
C TYR A 257 -18.44 -3.37 -4.01
N SER A 258 -17.94 -4.57 -4.21
CA SER A 258 -18.31 -5.40 -5.35
C SER A 258 -19.60 -6.16 -5.05
N GLY A 259 -20.61 -5.99 -5.88
CA GLY A 259 -21.89 -6.66 -5.70
C GLY A 259 -22.62 -6.87 -7.02
N GLU A 260 -23.12 -8.10 -7.25
CA GLU A 260 -23.84 -8.46 -8.48
C GLU A 260 -25.04 -7.56 -8.76
N ASN A 261 -25.66 -7.02 -7.71
CA ASN A 261 -26.79 -6.12 -7.85
C ASN A 261 -26.43 -4.80 -8.53
N TYR A 262 -25.19 -4.40 -8.49
CA TYR A 262 -24.69 -3.13 -9.00
C TYR A 262 -23.86 -3.26 -10.28
N TYR A 263 -23.57 -4.49 -10.68
CA TYR A 263 -22.74 -4.78 -11.85
C TYR A 263 -23.61 -5.04 -13.13
N ASN A 264 -23.23 -4.43 -14.24
CA ASN A 264 -23.79 -4.69 -15.56
C ASN A 264 -22.80 -5.56 -16.39
N PRO A 265 -23.06 -6.85 -16.53
CA PRO A 265 -22.15 -7.75 -17.25
C PRO A 265 -22.07 -7.47 -18.76
N SER A 266 -23.08 -6.80 -19.34
CA SER A 266 -23.10 -6.50 -20.77
C SER A 266 -22.12 -5.40 -21.17
N THR A 267 -21.77 -4.53 -20.24
CA THR A 267 -20.88 -3.38 -20.45
C THR A 267 -19.67 -3.43 -19.53
N ALA A 268 -19.56 -4.49 -18.72
CA ALA A 268 -18.55 -4.60 -17.66
C ALA A 268 -18.48 -3.32 -16.80
N ALA A 269 -19.62 -2.84 -16.32
CA ALA A 269 -19.72 -1.57 -15.59
C ALA A 269 -20.40 -1.72 -14.23
N GLN A 270 -19.84 -1.08 -13.21
CA GLN A 270 -20.26 -1.13 -11.81
C GLN A 270 -20.65 0.25 -11.33
N TYR A 271 -21.80 0.35 -10.67
CA TYR A 271 -22.25 1.53 -9.92
C TYR A 271 -23.08 1.13 -8.70
N CYS A 272 -22.60 1.45 -7.51
CA CYS A 272 -23.31 1.31 -6.25
C CYS A 272 -23.80 2.68 -5.76
N PRO A 273 -25.12 2.93 -5.64
CA PRO A 273 -25.69 4.23 -5.25
C PRO A 273 -25.71 4.46 -3.74
N VAL A 274 -25.21 3.51 -2.94
CA VAL A 274 -25.27 3.56 -1.48
C VAL A 274 -23.90 3.31 -0.87
N ASP A 275 -23.62 4.01 0.22
CA ASP A 275 -22.43 3.75 1.03
C ASP A 275 -22.66 2.46 1.84
N THR A 276 -21.99 1.40 1.43
CA THR A 276 -22.09 0.05 2.03
C THR A 276 -20.79 -0.36 2.74
N GLY A 277 -19.77 0.50 2.75
CA GLY A 277 -18.41 0.10 3.02
C GLY A 277 -17.78 -0.66 1.84
N THR A 278 -16.60 -1.24 2.04
CA THR A 278 -15.81 -1.90 0.98
C THR A 278 -15.65 -3.39 1.27
N ASN A 279 -15.53 -4.20 0.23
CA ASN A 279 -15.27 -5.64 0.34
C ASN A 279 -14.25 -6.15 -0.69
N HIS A 280 -13.76 -5.29 -1.59
CA HIS A 280 -12.86 -5.69 -2.65
C HIS A 280 -11.83 -4.60 -2.96
N ALA A 281 -10.57 -4.97 -3.09
CA ALA A 281 -9.48 -4.09 -3.48
C ALA A 281 -9.07 -4.35 -4.93
N VAL A 282 -8.84 -3.28 -5.68
CA VAL A 282 -8.56 -3.30 -7.12
C VAL A 282 -7.59 -2.20 -7.53
N MET A 283 -7.17 -2.20 -8.79
CA MET A 283 -6.32 -1.15 -9.37
C MET A 283 -7.08 -0.31 -10.39
N VAL A 284 -7.05 1.00 -10.23
CA VAL A 284 -7.42 1.96 -11.27
C VAL A 284 -6.23 2.15 -12.19
N VAL A 285 -6.41 1.85 -13.47
CA VAL A 285 -5.37 1.93 -14.50
C VAL A 285 -5.66 2.96 -15.58
N GLY A 286 -6.75 3.70 -15.45
CA GLY A 286 -7.16 4.72 -16.38
C GLY A 286 -8.52 5.31 -16.04
N TRP A 287 -9.03 6.11 -16.93
CA TRP A 287 -10.35 6.75 -16.84
C TRP A 287 -10.89 7.20 -18.18
N ASP A 288 -12.20 7.45 -18.22
CA ASP A 288 -12.88 8.17 -19.30
C ASP A 288 -13.95 9.08 -18.70
N ASP A 289 -13.75 10.41 -18.81
CA ASP A 289 -14.67 11.42 -18.30
C ASP A 289 -15.98 11.45 -19.11
N GLU A 290 -15.99 10.89 -20.30
CA GLU A 290 -17.16 10.79 -21.17
C GLU A 290 -17.82 9.41 -21.17
N TYR A 291 -17.38 8.47 -20.32
CA TYR A 291 -17.99 7.16 -20.20
C TYR A 291 -19.48 7.29 -19.85
N LYS A 292 -20.32 6.71 -20.69
CA LYS A 292 -21.76 6.97 -20.63
C LYS A 292 -22.41 6.29 -19.45
N LYS A 293 -23.15 7.07 -18.66
CA LYS A 293 -23.91 6.62 -17.50
C LYS A 293 -24.97 5.57 -17.82
N GLU A 294 -25.46 5.51 -19.08
CA GLU A 294 -26.39 4.50 -19.56
C GLU A 294 -25.78 3.09 -19.61
N ASN A 295 -24.46 2.98 -19.53
CA ASN A 295 -23.78 1.68 -19.49
C ASN A 295 -23.90 0.97 -18.13
N PHE A 296 -24.24 1.70 -17.08
CA PHE A 296 -24.41 1.12 -15.74
C PHE A 296 -25.79 0.47 -15.58
N LYS A 297 -25.90 -0.53 -14.71
CA LYS A 297 -27.15 -1.24 -14.44
C LYS A 297 -28.22 -0.30 -13.88
N ASP A 298 -27.85 0.49 -12.89
CA ASP A 298 -28.60 1.63 -12.39
C ASP A 298 -27.87 2.90 -12.88
N MET A 299 -28.62 3.84 -13.46
CA MET A 299 -28.03 5.01 -14.10
C MET A 299 -27.55 6.03 -13.05
N PRO A 300 -26.24 6.33 -12.94
CA PRO A 300 -25.75 7.40 -12.07
C PRO A 300 -26.17 8.78 -12.57
N ALA A 301 -25.95 9.80 -11.75
CA ALA A 301 -26.33 11.17 -12.08
C ALA A 301 -25.47 11.80 -13.19
N VAL A 302 -24.20 11.36 -13.30
CA VAL A 302 -23.18 11.94 -14.19
C VAL A 302 -22.52 10.86 -15.05
N ASP A 303 -21.97 11.29 -16.19
CA ASP A 303 -21.03 10.48 -17.00
C ASP A 303 -19.67 10.40 -16.28
N GLY A 304 -18.81 9.53 -16.75
CA GLY A 304 -17.45 9.33 -16.29
C GLY A 304 -17.24 8.09 -15.44
N ALA A 305 -16.12 7.42 -15.68
CA ALA A 305 -15.75 6.21 -14.97
C ALA A 305 -14.24 6.00 -14.90
N TRP A 306 -13.82 5.29 -13.88
CA TRP A 306 -12.50 4.71 -13.73
C TRP A 306 -12.40 3.41 -14.52
N LEU A 307 -11.30 3.22 -15.24
CA LEU A 307 -10.94 1.93 -15.83
C LEU A 307 -10.20 1.11 -14.78
N VAL A 308 -10.72 -0.04 -14.41
CA VAL A 308 -10.25 -0.84 -13.29
C VAL A 308 -9.75 -2.20 -13.75
N LYS A 309 -8.54 -2.59 -13.31
CA LYS A 309 -8.01 -3.95 -13.41
C LYS A 309 -8.48 -4.76 -12.21
N ASN A 310 -9.14 -5.89 -12.48
CA ASN A 310 -9.57 -6.83 -11.46
C ASN A 310 -8.57 -8.01 -11.34
N SER A 311 -8.72 -8.83 -10.31
CA SER A 311 -7.92 -10.01 -10.02
C SER A 311 -8.72 -11.31 -10.08
N TRP A 312 -9.63 -11.41 -11.06
CA TRP A 312 -10.59 -12.50 -11.17
C TRP A 312 -10.45 -13.31 -12.47
N GLY A 313 -9.28 -13.20 -13.10
CA GLY A 313 -8.99 -13.85 -14.36
C GLY A 313 -9.60 -13.11 -15.56
N GLU A 314 -9.11 -13.45 -16.74
CA GLU A 314 -9.49 -12.80 -18.02
C GLU A 314 -10.93 -13.09 -18.46
N ASN A 315 -11.53 -14.16 -17.93
CA ASN A 315 -12.90 -14.54 -18.31
C ASN A 315 -13.97 -13.69 -17.63
N TRP A 316 -13.61 -12.88 -16.65
CA TRP A 316 -14.50 -11.97 -15.97
C TRP A 316 -14.42 -10.56 -16.57
N GLY A 317 -15.56 -9.86 -16.62
CA GLY A 317 -15.63 -8.49 -17.12
C GLY A 317 -15.26 -8.35 -18.58
N ASP A 318 -14.60 -7.26 -18.94
CA ASP A 318 -13.98 -7.06 -20.25
C ASP A 318 -12.51 -7.48 -20.20
N GLN A 319 -12.25 -8.77 -20.41
CA GLN A 319 -10.90 -9.37 -20.34
C GLN A 319 -10.19 -9.08 -19.00
N GLY A 320 -10.91 -9.19 -17.89
CA GLY A 320 -10.40 -8.92 -16.53
C GLY A 320 -10.51 -7.47 -16.08
N TYR A 321 -11.04 -6.58 -16.92
CA TYR A 321 -11.24 -5.16 -16.61
C TYR A 321 -12.74 -4.81 -16.49
N PHE A 322 -13.01 -3.69 -15.84
CA PHE A 322 -14.35 -3.13 -15.76
C PHE A 322 -14.30 -1.61 -15.55
N TRP A 323 -15.47 -0.97 -15.70
CA TRP A 323 -15.65 0.44 -15.49
C TRP A 323 -16.38 0.71 -14.17
N LEU A 324 -15.77 1.50 -13.29
CA LEU A 324 -16.34 1.92 -12.02
C LEU A 324 -16.78 3.38 -12.10
N SER A 325 -18.07 3.65 -11.90
CA SER A 325 -18.60 5.01 -11.98
C SER A 325 -17.88 5.96 -11.00
N TYR A 326 -17.60 7.19 -11.43
CA TYR A 326 -17.18 8.27 -10.54
C TYR A 326 -18.19 8.56 -9.42
N ALA A 327 -19.48 8.27 -9.68
CA ALA A 327 -20.56 8.46 -8.74
C ALA A 327 -20.76 7.31 -7.76
N ASP A 328 -19.95 6.25 -7.84
CA ASP A 328 -20.06 5.08 -6.95
C ASP A 328 -19.82 5.49 -5.51
N GLN A 329 -20.81 5.24 -4.64
CA GLN A 329 -20.79 5.68 -3.24
C GLN A 329 -20.06 4.68 -2.32
N SER A 330 -19.64 3.54 -2.87
CA SER A 330 -18.97 2.49 -2.12
C SER A 330 -17.46 2.52 -2.26
N ILE A 331 -16.89 3.46 -3.02
CA ILE A 331 -15.44 3.62 -3.11
C ILE A 331 -14.92 3.99 -1.72
N GLY A 332 -13.90 3.26 -1.26
CA GLY A 332 -13.27 3.47 0.04
C GLY A 332 -12.62 4.85 0.16
N ASN A 333 -12.37 5.27 1.38
CA ASN A 333 -11.92 6.63 1.69
C ASN A 333 -10.55 6.98 1.13
N ASN A 334 -9.69 5.97 0.94
CA ASN A 334 -8.29 6.17 0.56
C ASN A 334 -7.95 5.49 -0.76
N ALA A 335 -7.07 6.14 -1.51
CA ALA A 335 -6.44 5.62 -2.71
C ALA A 335 -4.92 5.59 -2.49
N TYR A 336 -4.25 4.54 -2.96
CA TYR A 336 -2.84 4.28 -2.69
C TYR A 336 -2.05 4.19 -3.99
N VAL A 337 -0.92 4.87 -4.02
CA VAL A 337 0.09 4.77 -5.06
C VAL A 337 1.32 4.13 -4.46
N LEU A 338 1.76 3.02 -5.00
CA LEU A 338 2.95 2.30 -4.52
C LEU A 338 4.07 2.48 -5.52
N GLN A 339 5.11 3.19 -5.14
CA GLN A 339 6.30 3.38 -5.96
C GLN A 339 7.39 2.41 -5.52
N GLY A 340 7.77 1.51 -6.41
CA GLY A 340 8.87 0.58 -6.21
C GLY A 340 10.19 1.11 -6.75
N ASP A 341 11.27 0.51 -6.26
CA ASP A 341 12.62 0.71 -6.75
C ASP A 341 13.40 -0.60 -6.74
N ASP A 342 14.60 -0.62 -7.35
CA ASP A 342 15.49 -1.79 -7.38
C ASP A 342 15.85 -2.20 -5.93
N ALA A 343 15.65 -3.46 -5.60
CA ALA A 343 16.00 -4.01 -4.28
C ALA A 343 17.50 -3.93 -3.95
N ASN A 344 18.35 -3.63 -4.92
CA ASN A 344 19.79 -3.47 -4.73
C ASN A 344 20.23 -2.02 -4.49
N ASN A 345 19.29 -1.07 -4.38
CA ASN A 345 19.65 0.34 -4.17
C ASN A 345 20.29 0.57 -2.81
N TYR A 346 19.84 -0.15 -1.78
CA TYR A 346 20.37 -0.10 -0.43
C TYR A 346 20.66 -1.52 0.07
N ASP A 347 21.66 -1.66 0.94
CA ASP A 347 22.03 -2.96 1.51
C ASP A 347 21.29 -3.27 2.82
N HIS A 348 20.88 -2.26 3.59
CA HIS A 348 20.28 -2.40 4.92
C HIS A 348 19.14 -1.41 5.15
N ASN A 349 18.11 -1.88 5.85
CA ASN A 349 16.99 -1.08 6.34
C ASN A 349 16.90 -1.23 7.87
N TYR A 350 17.19 -0.16 8.59
CA TYR A 350 17.03 -0.10 10.04
C TYR A 350 15.69 0.53 10.37
N GLN A 351 14.84 -0.19 11.05
CA GLN A 351 13.49 0.28 11.38
C GLN A 351 12.96 -0.37 12.66
N TYR A 352 12.01 0.30 13.30
CA TYR A 352 11.21 -0.23 14.41
C TYR A 352 9.72 -0.31 14.07
N ASP A 353 9.35 0.15 12.89
CA ASP A 353 7.97 0.28 12.44
C ASP A 353 7.48 -1.04 11.85
N ASN A 354 6.93 -1.89 12.71
CA ASN A 354 6.36 -3.14 12.27
C ASN A 354 4.94 -2.95 11.73
N THR A 355 4.78 -3.08 10.51
CA THR A 355 3.72 -3.59 9.65
C THR A 355 2.26 -3.26 9.85
N ILE A 356 1.78 -2.91 11.02
CA ILE A 356 0.41 -2.45 11.20
C ILE A 356 0.44 -1.20 12.02
N LEU A 357 -0.26 -0.22 11.51
CA LEU A 357 -0.61 0.94 12.28
C LEU A 357 -1.56 0.51 13.42
N ASP A 358 -0.99 -0.07 14.48
CA ASP A 358 -1.74 -0.41 15.69
C ASP A 358 -2.19 0.86 16.41
N ARG A 359 -1.36 1.89 16.38
CA ARG A 359 -1.64 3.18 17.01
C ARG A 359 -0.94 4.31 16.29
N TYR A 360 -1.63 5.41 16.11
CA TYR A 360 -1.04 6.71 15.80
C TYR A 360 -1.36 7.70 16.92
N TYR A 361 -0.44 8.63 17.12
CA TYR A 361 -0.61 9.68 18.10
C TYR A 361 -0.89 10.98 17.36
N ILE A 362 -1.96 11.64 17.75
CA ILE A 362 -2.27 13.01 17.30
C ILE A 362 -1.80 13.94 18.40
N TYR A 363 -0.95 14.89 18.03
CA TYR A 363 -0.47 15.92 18.93
C TYR A 363 -1.01 17.27 18.49
N GLU A 364 -1.68 17.98 19.39
CA GLU A 364 -2.12 19.36 19.17
C GLU A 364 -0.91 20.31 19.34
N THR A 365 -0.03 20.35 18.35
CA THR A 365 1.18 21.19 18.39
C THR A 365 1.56 21.59 16.96
N ASP A 366 2.12 22.80 16.84
CA ASP A 366 2.60 23.33 15.55
C ASP A 366 3.89 22.61 15.07
N SER A 367 4.53 21.85 15.93
CA SER A 367 5.73 21.08 15.59
C SER A 367 5.93 19.92 16.55
N LEU A 368 6.38 18.80 16.02
CA LEU A 368 6.71 17.59 16.76
C LEU A 368 8.13 17.16 16.41
N LYS A 369 8.91 16.82 17.44
CA LYS A 369 10.20 16.15 17.29
C LYS A 369 10.02 14.67 17.59
N ILE A 370 10.38 13.83 16.62
CA ILE A 370 10.41 12.38 16.80
C ILE A 370 11.83 11.88 16.47
N ALA A 371 12.25 10.80 17.09
CA ALA A 371 13.54 10.20 16.81
C ALA A 371 13.54 8.70 17.10
N ASN A 372 14.27 7.95 16.30
CA ASN A 372 14.69 6.59 16.59
C ASN A 372 16.21 6.54 16.74
N ILE A 373 16.69 5.62 17.56
CA ILE A 373 18.12 5.38 17.76
C ILE A 373 18.40 3.94 17.36
N PHE A 374 19.34 3.76 16.46
CA PHE A 374 19.75 2.45 15.95
C PHE A 374 21.24 2.21 16.28
N GLU A 375 21.59 0.96 16.46
CA GLU A 375 22.95 0.50 16.52
C GLU A 375 23.33 -0.09 15.17
N THR A 376 24.27 0.56 14.48
CA THR A 376 24.76 0.09 13.17
C THR A 376 25.56 -1.20 13.35
N GLN A 377 25.54 -2.07 12.36
CA GLN A 377 26.32 -3.30 12.40
C GLN A 377 27.83 -2.98 12.28
N ALA A 378 28.61 -3.68 13.09
CA ALA A 378 30.06 -3.58 13.00
C ALA A 378 30.53 -4.14 11.64
N ASN A 379 31.01 -3.24 10.79
CA ASN A 379 31.62 -3.61 9.52
C ASN A 379 33.14 -3.60 9.65
N PRO A 380 33.82 -4.74 9.51
CA PRO A 380 35.28 -4.82 9.60
C PRO A 380 36.01 -4.04 8.51
N ASP A 381 35.34 -3.72 7.42
CA ASP A 381 35.94 -3.02 6.27
C ASP A 381 35.71 -1.50 6.26
N GLY A 382 35.08 -0.95 7.30
CA GLY A 382 34.74 0.47 7.42
C GLY A 382 33.35 0.69 8.02
N GLY A 383 32.87 1.91 8.03
CA GLY A 383 31.51 2.26 8.46
C GLY A 383 30.47 1.90 7.41
N GLU A 384 29.22 2.01 7.80
CA GLU A 384 28.07 2.01 6.89
C GLU A 384 27.83 3.43 6.37
N ALA A 385 27.30 3.55 5.18
CA ALA A 385 26.95 4.82 4.56
C ALA A 385 25.43 5.03 4.64
N LEU A 386 25.01 6.08 5.32
CA LEU A 386 23.59 6.46 5.35
C LEU A 386 23.27 7.25 4.08
N GLU A 387 22.31 6.74 3.29
CA GLU A 387 21.89 7.31 2.01
C GLU A 387 20.50 7.93 2.06
N ALA A 388 19.60 7.37 2.88
CA ALA A 388 18.23 7.83 2.93
C ALA A 388 17.59 7.66 4.32
N VAL A 389 16.50 8.38 4.54
CA VAL A 389 15.65 8.29 5.74
C VAL A 389 14.22 8.14 5.31
N SER A 390 13.48 7.18 5.89
CA SER A 390 12.07 7.06 5.61
C SER A 390 11.20 7.65 6.72
N LEU A 391 10.09 8.25 6.29
CA LEU A 391 9.08 8.89 7.13
C LEU A 391 7.71 8.36 6.76
N TYR A 392 6.89 8.11 7.77
CA TYR A 392 5.46 7.87 7.61
C TYR A 392 4.66 9.03 8.17
N ASN A 393 3.63 9.47 7.44
CA ASN A 393 2.78 10.58 7.81
C ASN A 393 1.35 10.38 7.33
N ARG A 394 0.36 10.75 8.13
CA ARG A 394 -1.07 10.68 7.77
C ARG A 394 -1.68 12.01 7.33
N SER A 395 -0.92 13.10 7.41
CA SER A 395 -1.39 14.42 7.04
C SER A 395 -0.77 14.88 5.72
N ALA A 396 -1.57 15.48 4.87
CA ALA A 396 -1.08 16.14 3.66
C ALA A 396 -0.33 17.44 4.00
N ASN A 397 0.48 17.93 3.07
CA ASN A 397 1.21 19.20 3.16
C ASN A 397 2.03 19.35 4.44
N THR A 398 2.71 18.28 4.84
CA THR A 398 3.53 18.25 6.05
C THR A 398 4.98 18.60 5.75
N ASP A 399 5.46 19.69 6.32
CA ASP A 399 6.88 20.06 6.26
C ASP A 399 7.69 19.19 7.21
N TYR A 400 8.86 18.73 6.75
CA TYR A 400 9.81 17.99 7.56
C TYR A 400 11.18 18.66 7.61
N SER A 401 11.91 18.35 8.69
CA SER A 401 13.32 18.74 8.87
C SER A 401 14.08 17.59 9.51
N ILE A 402 15.01 17.00 8.78
CA ILE A 402 15.78 15.80 9.15
C ILE A 402 17.16 16.19 9.63
N GLN A 403 17.56 15.76 10.83
CA GLN A 403 18.92 15.85 11.33
C GLN A 403 19.39 14.48 11.80
N ILE A 404 20.63 14.17 11.52
CA ILE A 404 21.28 12.90 11.89
C ILE A 404 22.29 13.16 12.99
N TYR A 405 22.29 12.30 13.98
CA TYR A 405 23.26 12.34 15.08
C TYR A 405 23.99 11.00 15.22
N SER A 406 25.27 11.03 15.52
CA SER A 406 26.05 9.82 15.83
C SER A 406 26.71 9.90 17.20
N GLY A 407 27.12 8.75 17.74
CA GLY A 407 27.81 8.67 19.02
C GLY A 407 26.94 9.12 20.19
N ILE A 408 25.68 8.69 20.19
CA ILE A 408 24.67 9.03 21.21
C ILE A 408 25.18 8.64 22.62
N GLN A 409 25.23 9.61 23.53
CA GLN A 409 25.70 9.43 24.90
C GLN A 409 24.56 9.13 25.89
N ASN A 410 23.35 9.50 25.56
CA ASN A 410 22.15 9.30 26.36
C ASN A 410 20.99 8.83 25.49
N MET A 411 20.59 7.58 25.65
CA MET A 411 19.51 6.95 24.88
C MET A 411 18.14 7.64 25.03
N ASN A 412 17.97 8.49 26.06
CA ASN A 412 16.77 9.30 26.24
C ASN A 412 16.90 10.70 25.59
N ASN A 413 18.02 11.00 24.96
CA ASN A 413 18.25 12.26 24.27
C ASN A 413 19.02 12.03 22.96
N PRO A 414 18.32 11.93 21.83
CA PRO A 414 18.94 11.75 20.51
C PRO A 414 19.93 12.85 20.15
N GLU A 415 19.74 14.08 20.66
CA GLU A 415 20.63 15.22 20.43
C GLU A 415 21.90 15.18 21.31
N SER A 416 22.10 14.12 22.11
CA SER A 416 23.32 13.96 22.95
C SER A 416 24.54 13.52 22.15
N GLY A 417 24.38 13.17 20.90
CA GLY A 417 25.45 12.84 19.96
C GLY A 417 25.96 14.04 19.18
N GLN A 418 26.82 13.75 18.21
CA GLN A 418 27.33 14.75 17.26
C GLN A 418 26.38 14.83 16.06
N ALA A 419 25.93 16.04 15.71
CA ALA A 419 25.20 16.26 14.45
C ALA A 419 26.11 15.99 13.26
N LEU A 420 25.64 15.22 12.30
CA LEU A 420 26.39 14.82 11.11
C LEU A 420 26.10 15.71 9.91
N LEU A 421 24.89 16.26 9.83
CA LEU A 421 24.53 17.22 8.79
C LEU A 421 24.86 18.65 9.25
N GLU A 422 25.53 19.42 8.40
CA GLU A 422 25.77 20.85 8.65
C GLU A 422 24.42 21.62 8.66
N ASN A 423 23.55 21.27 7.73
CA ASN A 423 22.18 21.78 7.67
C ASN A 423 21.20 20.61 7.61
N PRO A 424 20.11 20.64 8.37
CA PRO A 424 19.06 19.62 8.25
C PRO A 424 18.48 19.53 6.84
N VAL A 425 18.22 18.33 6.35
CA VAL A 425 17.46 18.11 5.11
C VAL A 425 16.02 18.54 5.35
N LYS A 426 15.47 19.34 4.46
CA LYS A 426 14.10 19.89 4.59
C LYS A 426 13.30 19.65 3.34
N GLY A 427 12.01 19.43 3.49
CA GLY A 427 11.08 19.30 2.40
C GLY A 427 9.64 19.29 2.88
N ASN A 428 8.75 18.95 1.96
CA ASN A 428 7.33 18.85 2.19
C ASN A 428 6.79 17.52 1.64
N MET A 429 5.96 16.85 2.42
CA MET A 429 5.17 15.70 1.99
C MET A 429 3.81 16.19 1.55
N ALA A 430 3.56 16.24 0.25
CA ALA A 430 2.36 16.80 -0.33
C ALA A 430 1.10 15.97 0.00
N SER A 431 1.22 14.67 0.13
CA SER A 431 0.13 13.76 0.56
C SER A 431 0.51 12.99 1.81
N ALA A 432 -0.46 12.37 2.44
CA ALA A 432 -0.20 11.33 3.43
C ALA A 432 0.57 10.17 2.79
N GLY A 433 1.25 9.35 3.60
CA GLY A 433 1.92 8.16 3.12
C GLY A 433 3.27 7.87 3.76
N TYR A 434 4.00 6.97 3.11
CA TYR A 434 5.37 6.56 3.43
C TYR A 434 6.33 7.15 2.39
N TYR A 435 7.37 7.81 2.84
CA TYR A 435 8.33 8.50 1.98
C TYR A 435 9.75 8.12 2.33
N THR A 436 10.53 7.75 1.35
CA THR A 436 11.98 7.60 1.45
C THR A 436 12.63 8.89 0.97
N ILE A 437 13.28 9.58 1.87
CA ILE A 437 13.97 10.86 1.64
C ILE A 437 15.45 10.58 1.45
N GLU A 438 15.93 10.72 0.24
CA GLU A 438 17.36 10.64 -0.03
C GLU A 438 18.09 11.83 0.60
N LEU A 439 19.26 11.57 1.15
CA LEU A 439 20.12 12.62 1.70
C LEU A 439 20.96 13.24 0.58
N ASP A 440 21.12 14.56 0.63
CA ASP A 440 21.92 15.31 -0.35
C ASP A 440 23.40 14.89 -0.36
N GLU A 441 23.87 14.31 0.73
CA GLU A 441 25.20 13.77 0.91
C GLU A 441 25.16 12.45 1.69
N THR A 442 26.00 11.53 1.29
CA THR A 442 26.21 10.27 2.02
C THR A 442 26.92 10.54 3.36
N ILE A 443 26.40 10.01 4.44
CA ILE A 443 26.93 10.21 5.80
C ILE A 443 27.65 8.97 6.28
#